data_7e8bc2694b0490176559b1bee2317f88
#
_entry.id   7e8bc2694b0490176559b1bee2317f88
#
_cell.length_a   1.000
_cell.length_b   1.000
_cell.length_c   1.000
_cell.angle_alpha   90.00
_cell.angle_beta   90.00
_cell.angle_gamma   90.00
#
_symmetry.space_group_name_H-M   'P 1'
#
loop_
_entity.id
_entity.type
_entity.pdbx_description
1 polymer ?
#
loop_
_entity_poly.entity_id
_entity_poly.type
_entity_poly.pdbx_seq_one_letter_code
_entity_poly.pdbx_strand_id
1 'polypeptide(L)'
;MIKFTKESSVSIDDVLHLYQAVGWTNYTNQPQMLEQALSHSLTTYLARDGEEIVGLVRLVGDGFSSVFVQDLIVLPSYQRQGIGSNLMKEALADYKDAYQIQLATEQTE
;
A
#
# COMPACT_ATOMS: atom_id res chain seq x y z
N MET A 1 19.19 -1.60 -3.38
CA MET A 1 18.25 -1.97 -4.46
C MET A 1 16.87 -2.21 -3.91
N ILE A 2 15.87 -1.66 -4.58
CA ILE A 2 14.49 -1.76 -4.11
C ILE A 2 13.87 -3.04 -4.66
N LYS A 3 13.26 -3.82 -3.78
CA LYS A 3 12.52 -5.01 -4.17
C LYS A 3 11.05 -4.82 -3.85
N PHE A 4 10.19 -5.37 -4.71
CA PHE A 4 8.75 -5.28 -4.56
C PHE A 4 8.21 -6.68 -4.30
N THR A 5 7.54 -6.86 -3.17
CA THR A 5 7.06 -8.18 -2.77
C THR A 5 5.56 -8.14 -2.45
N LYS A 6 4.85 -9.16 -2.92
CA LYS A 6 3.45 -9.33 -2.58
C LYS A 6 3.37 -10.04 -1.24
N GLU A 7 2.62 -9.47 -0.31
CA GLU A 7 2.54 -10.01 1.05
C GLU A 7 1.09 -10.34 1.35
N SER A 8 0.84 -11.57 1.74
CA SER A 8 -0.52 -12.00 2.11
C SER A 8 -0.80 -11.78 3.59
N SER A 9 0.23 -11.56 4.39
CA SER A 9 0.09 -11.35 5.82
C SER A 9 1.12 -10.31 6.24
N VAL A 10 0.63 -9.13 6.59
CA VAL A 10 1.49 -8.01 6.91
C VAL A 10 1.27 -7.65 8.37
N SER A 11 2.37 -7.65 9.14
CA SER A 11 2.30 -7.25 10.53
C SER A 11 2.21 -5.73 10.63
N ILE A 12 1.31 -5.27 11.50
CA ILE A 12 1.17 -3.82 11.73
C ILE A 12 2.50 -3.23 12.22
N ASP A 13 3.24 -3.98 13.00
CA ASP A 13 4.51 -3.49 13.53
C ASP A 13 5.53 -3.20 12.44
N ASP A 14 5.43 -3.90 11.32
CA ASP A 14 6.39 -3.73 10.23
C ASP A 14 6.07 -2.53 9.35
N VAL A 15 4.84 -2.03 9.35
CA VAL A 15 4.43 -0.99 8.42
C VAL A 15 3.91 0.28 9.10
N LEU A 16 3.74 0.24 10.42
CA LEU A 16 3.18 1.39 11.13
C LEU A 16 4.01 2.64 10.87
N HIS A 17 5.33 2.51 10.79
CA HIS A 17 6.20 3.66 10.55
C HIS A 17 5.91 4.35 9.22
N LEU A 18 5.39 3.61 8.24
CA LEU A 18 5.03 4.22 6.96
C LEU A 18 3.86 5.18 7.15
N TYR A 19 2.83 4.73 7.85
CA TYR A 19 1.66 5.57 8.09
C TYR A 19 2.00 6.76 8.99
N GLN A 20 2.90 6.54 9.94
CA GLN A 20 3.36 7.65 10.78
C GLN A 20 4.14 8.68 9.98
N ALA A 21 4.97 8.22 9.05
CA ALA A 21 5.81 9.12 8.27
C ALA A 21 5.01 10.08 7.40
N VAL A 22 3.82 9.65 6.95
CA VAL A 22 2.97 10.51 6.12
C VAL A 22 1.87 11.19 6.93
N GLY A 23 1.83 10.96 8.25
CA GLY A 23 0.93 11.71 9.12
C GLY A 23 -0.53 11.29 9.03
N TRP A 24 -0.80 10.07 8.64
CA TRP A 24 -2.20 9.61 8.51
C TRP A 24 -2.70 9.15 9.87
N THR A 25 -3.08 10.12 10.70
CA THR A 25 -3.43 9.86 12.09
C THR A 25 -4.71 9.07 12.26
N ASN A 26 -5.60 9.08 11.27
CA ASN A 26 -6.78 8.23 11.34
C ASN A 26 -6.40 6.76 11.46
N TYR A 27 -5.29 6.37 10.82
CA TYR A 27 -4.79 5.01 10.93
C TYR A 27 -3.94 4.82 12.17
N THR A 28 -3.00 5.74 12.41
CA THR A 28 -2.04 5.52 13.51
C THR A 28 -2.69 5.61 14.87
N ASN A 29 -3.82 6.32 14.98
CA ASN A 29 -4.58 6.38 16.22
C ASN A 29 -5.46 5.14 16.42
N GLN A 30 -5.55 4.27 15.43
CA GLN A 30 -6.37 3.06 15.49
C GLN A 30 -5.58 1.88 14.94
N PRO A 31 -4.48 1.50 15.59
CA PRO A 31 -3.61 0.46 15.02
C PRO A 31 -4.30 -0.90 14.88
N GLN A 32 -5.25 -1.21 15.75
CA GLN A 32 -5.97 -2.48 15.63
C GLN A 32 -6.88 -2.48 14.41
N MET A 33 -7.50 -1.34 14.10
CA MET A 33 -8.31 -1.23 12.90
C MET A 33 -7.43 -1.39 11.66
N LEU A 34 -6.26 -0.77 11.65
CA LEU A 34 -5.35 -0.89 10.53
C LEU A 34 -4.89 -2.33 10.34
N GLU A 35 -4.61 -3.02 11.44
CA GLU A 35 -4.21 -4.42 11.35
C GLU A 35 -5.31 -5.27 10.69
N GLN A 36 -6.56 -5.03 11.08
CA GLN A 36 -7.68 -5.75 10.48
C GLN A 36 -7.82 -5.38 9.00
N ALA A 37 -7.67 -4.11 8.69
CA ALA A 37 -7.77 -3.66 7.30
C ALA A 37 -6.71 -4.32 6.42
N LEU A 38 -5.48 -4.41 6.92
CA LEU A 38 -4.41 -5.05 6.17
C LEU A 38 -4.73 -6.53 5.92
N SER A 39 -5.25 -7.22 6.92
CA SER A 39 -5.53 -8.64 6.79
C SER A 39 -6.70 -8.93 5.85
N HIS A 40 -7.55 -7.96 5.59
CA HIS A 40 -8.71 -8.12 4.71
C HIS A 40 -8.54 -7.42 3.36
N SER A 41 -7.34 -6.96 3.06
CA SER A 41 -7.09 -6.28 1.80
C SER A 41 -7.06 -7.27 0.64
N LEU A 42 -7.43 -6.79 -0.53
CA LEU A 42 -7.37 -7.61 -1.74
C LEU A 42 -5.93 -7.99 -2.06
N THR A 43 -5.04 -7.03 -1.98
CA THR A 43 -3.63 -7.22 -2.30
C THR A 43 -2.83 -6.16 -1.59
N THR A 44 -1.68 -6.56 -1.07
CA THR A 44 -0.71 -5.62 -0.49
C THR A 44 0.67 -5.94 -1.08
N TYR A 45 1.33 -4.93 -1.60
CA TYR A 45 2.72 -5.02 -2.02
C TYR A 45 3.55 -4.11 -1.14
N LEU A 46 4.74 -4.57 -0.81
CA LEU A 46 5.71 -3.76 -0.07
C LEU A 46 6.93 -3.49 -0.92
N ALA A 47 7.50 -2.30 -0.74
CA ALA A 47 8.79 -1.95 -1.33
C ALA A 47 9.82 -2.03 -0.22
N ARG A 48 10.89 -2.76 -0.47
CA ARG A 48 11.93 -2.99 0.53
C ARG A 48 13.27 -2.52 0.00
N ASP A 49 14.03 -1.87 0.87
CA ASP A 49 15.42 -1.53 0.61
C ASP A 49 16.23 -2.33 1.64
N GLY A 50 16.78 -3.46 1.20
CA GLY A 50 17.35 -4.41 2.15
C GLY A 50 16.24 -4.93 3.06
N GLU A 51 16.41 -4.75 4.35
CA GLU A 51 15.40 -5.18 5.31
C GLU A 51 14.44 -4.08 5.71
N GLU A 52 14.66 -2.87 5.22
CA GLU A 52 13.80 -1.75 5.55
C GLU A 52 12.62 -1.71 4.61
N ILE A 53 11.42 -1.58 5.16
CA ILE A 53 10.21 -1.39 4.34
C ILE A 53 10.06 0.11 4.11
N VAL A 54 10.10 0.51 2.84
CA VAL A 54 10.13 1.92 2.47
C VAL A 54 8.88 2.35 1.71
N GLY A 55 8.02 1.42 1.35
CA GLY A 55 6.78 1.76 0.66
C GLY A 55 5.76 0.65 0.76
N LEU A 56 4.50 1.01 0.47
CA LEU A 56 3.39 0.10 0.56
C LEU A 56 2.29 0.56 -0.39
N VAL A 57 1.64 -0.39 -1.05
CA VAL A 57 0.38 -0.14 -1.73
C VAL A 57 -0.61 -1.19 -1.27
N ARG A 58 -1.82 -0.73 -0.97
CA ARG A 58 -2.88 -1.61 -0.47
C ARG A 58 -4.12 -1.45 -1.35
N LEU A 59 -4.57 -2.55 -1.91
CA LEU A 59 -5.75 -2.59 -2.77
C LEU A 59 -6.92 -3.22 -2.02
N VAL A 60 -8.11 -2.70 -2.24
CA VAL A 60 -9.35 -3.28 -1.72
C VAL A 60 -10.33 -3.42 -2.89
N GLY A 61 -11.35 -4.27 -2.70
CA GLY A 61 -12.33 -4.51 -3.74
C GLY A 61 -12.51 -5.99 -3.98
N ASP A 62 -13.34 -6.32 -4.97
CA ASP A 62 -13.58 -7.72 -5.28
C ASP A 62 -12.62 -8.27 -6.34
N GLY A 63 -11.87 -7.42 -7.00
CA GLY A 63 -10.90 -7.85 -8.00
C GLY A 63 -11.48 -8.09 -9.38
N PHE A 64 -12.78 -7.95 -9.56
CA PHE A 64 -13.45 -8.21 -10.83
C PHE A 64 -14.20 -6.98 -11.32
N SER A 65 -15.11 -6.47 -10.52
CA SER A 65 -15.86 -5.28 -10.89
C SER A 65 -15.19 -4.02 -10.39
N SER A 66 -14.41 -4.13 -9.33
CA SER A 66 -13.87 -2.95 -8.67
C SER A 66 -12.56 -3.29 -8.00
N VAL A 67 -11.56 -2.46 -8.24
CA VAL A 67 -10.30 -2.48 -7.52
C VAL A 67 -10.01 -1.05 -7.11
N PHE A 68 -9.77 -0.84 -5.83
CA PHE A 68 -9.56 0.48 -5.28
C PHE A 68 -8.19 0.55 -4.64
N VAL A 69 -7.37 1.49 -5.09
CA VAL A 69 -6.06 1.73 -4.47
C VAL A 69 -6.33 2.56 -3.23
N GLN A 70 -6.36 1.90 -2.07
CA GLN A 70 -6.75 2.54 -0.84
C GLN A 70 -5.61 3.31 -0.22
N ASP A 71 -4.43 2.71 -0.16
CA ASP A 71 -3.26 3.34 0.42
C ASP A 71 -2.08 3.20 -0.53
N LEU A 72 -1.34 4.28 -0.72
CA LEU A 72 -0.07 4.27 -1.44
C LEU A 72 0.87 5.17 -0.67
N ILE A 73 1.91 4.58 -0.10
CA ILE A 73 2.84 5.29 0.76
C ILE A 73 4.27 5.00 0.32
N VAL A 74 5.07 6.04 0.23
CA VAL A 74 6.53 5.92 0.06
C VAL A 74 7.15 6.84 1.10
N LEU A 75 8.13 6.34 1.83
CA LEU A 75 8.82 7.18 2.82
C LEU A 75 9.35 8.44 2.15
N PRO A 76 9.26 9.58 2.84
CA PRO A 76 9.68 10.85 2.21
C PRO A 76 11.07 10.82 1.61
N SER A 77 12.02 10.16 2.27
CA SER A 77 13.40 10.11 1.76
C SER A 77 13.54 9.24 0.52
N TYR A 78 12.52 8.46 0.18
CA TYR A 78 12.54 7.57 -0.99
C TYR A 78 11.61 8.03 -2.10
N GLN A 79 10.96 9.17 -1.94
CA GLN A 79 10.05 9.68 -2.95
C GLN A 79 10.82 10.20 -4.15
N ARG A 80 10.12 10.34 -5.29
CA ARG A 80 10.65 10.85 -6.55
C ARG A 80 11.69 9.93 -7.17
N GLN A 81 11.61 8.63 -6.85
CA GLN A 81 12.49 7.63 -7.43
C GLN A 81 11.71 6.57 -8.20
N GLY A 82 10.42 6.79 -8.41
CA GLY A 82 9.59 5.85 -9.15
C GLY A 82 9.07 4.68 -8.35
N ILE A 83 9.30 4.66 -7.03
CA ILE A 83 8.87 3.53 -6.20
C ILE A 83 7.36 3.43 -6.16
N GLY A 84 6.66 4.56 -5.98
CA GLY A 84 5.20 4.55 -5.97
C GLY A 84 4.61 4.05 -7.27
N SER A 85 5.16 4.49 -8.40
CA SER A 85 4.70 4.04 -9.70
C SER A 85 4.91 2.54 -9.88
N ASN A 86 6.04 2.03 -9.43
CA ASN A 86 6.33 0.61 -9.54
C ASN A 86 5.44 -0.21 -8.61
N LEU A 87 5.15 0.29 -7.41
CA LEU A 87 4.19 -0.38 -6.52
C LEU A 87 2.83 -0.51 -7.18
N MET A 88 2.36 0.58 -7.78
CA MET A 88 1.07 0.57 -8.48
C MET A 88 1.08 -0.43 -9.63
N LYS A 89 2.14 -0.42 -10.42
CA LYS A 89 2.25 -1.31 -11.57
C LYS A 89 2.24 -2.77 -11.13
N GLU A 90 3.02 -3.11 -10.11
CA GLU A 90 3.06 -4.47 -9.62
C GLU A 90 1.72 -4.91 -9.05
N ALA A 91 1.12 -4.05 -8.23
CA ALA A 91 -0.11 -4.43 -7.55
C ALA A 91 -1.28 -4.57 -8.51
N LEU A 92 -1.34 -3.73 -9.55
CA LEU A 92 -2.47 -3.75 -10.47
C LEU A 92 -2.31 -4.74 -11.62
N ALA A 93 -1.14 -5.38 -11.74
CA ALA A 93 -0.87 -6.28 -12.86
C ALA A 93 -1.89 -7.42 -12.96
N ASP A 94 -2.36 -7.93 -11.83
CA ASP A 94 -3.32 -9.02 -11.82
C ASP A 94 -4.76 -8.58 -12.02
N TYR A 95 -5.01 -7.26 -12.07
CA TYR A 95 -6.38 -6.73 -12.11
C TYR A 95 -6.63 -5.82 -13.30
N LYS A 96 -5.84 -5.98 -14.36
CA LYS A 96 -5.98 -5.13 -15.55
C LYS A 96 -7.37 -5.23 -16.18
N ASP A 97 -8.02 -6.37 -16.00
CA ASP A 97 -9.33 -6.61 -16.60
C ASP A 97 -10.48 -6.24 -15.67
N ALA A 98 -10.20 -5.70 -14.50
CA ALA A 98 -11.26 -5.27 -13.61
C ALA A 98 -12.07 -4.15 -14.27
N TYR A 99 -13.37 -4.16 -14.01
CA TYR A 99 -14.27 -3.20 -14.65
C TYR A 99 -13.92 -1.76 -14.28
N GLN A 100 -13.59 -1.53 -13.01
CA GLN A 100 -13.19 -0.20 -12.55
C GLN A 100 -11.97 -0.30 -11.65
N ILE A 101 -11.04 0.63 -11.87
CA ILE A 101 -9.87 0.78 -11.02
C ILE A 101 -9.86 2.23 -10.55
N GLN A 102 -9.89 2.45 -9.23
CA GLN A 102 -10.02 3.79 -8.67
C GLN A 102 -8.93 4.04 -7.64
N LEU A 103 -8.66 5.31 -7.39
CA LEU A 103 -7.69 5.75 -6.41
C LEU A 103 -8.39 6.53 -5.30
N ALA A 104 -7.88 6.40 -4.08
CA ALA A 104 -8.34 7.21 -2.97
C ALA A 104 -7.65 8.57 -3.07
N THR A 105 -8.40 9.61 -3.36
CA THR A 105 -7.81 10.90 -3.67
C THR A 105 -7.44 11.73 -2.45
N GLU A 106 -8.05 11.48 -1.32
CA GLU A 106 -7.69 12.26 -0.14
C GLU A 106 -6.33 11.91 0.41
N GLN A 107 -5.67 10.91 -0.14
CA GLN A 107 -4.36 10.48 0.32
C GLN A 107 -3.24 10.96 -0.58
N THR A 108 -3.52 11.88 -1.45
CA THR A 108 -2.50 12.29 -2.34
C THR A 108 -1.69 13.34 -1.66
N GLU A 109 -1.08 13.75 -1.27
CA GLU A 109 -0.39 14.75 -0.77
C GLU A 109 1.00 14.59 -0.78
#